data_625e4492af49820cb9aae2c14bdd3385
#
_entry.id   625e4492af49820cb9aae2c14bdd3385
#
_cell.length_a   1.000
_cell.length_b   1.000
_cell.length_c   1.000
_cell.angle_alpha   90.00
_cell.angle_beta   90.00
_cell.angle_gamma   90.00
#
_symmetry.space_group_name_H-M   'P 1'
#
loop_
_entity.id
_entity.type
_entity.pdbx_description
1 polymer ?
#
loop_
_entity_poly.entity_id
_entity_poly.type
_entity_poly.pdbx_seq_one_letter_code
_entity_poly.pdbx_strand_id
1 'polypeptide(L)'
;MATMKDIAKLAGVSTSTVSHVINKTRFVSEEIAERVNHAAKELNYFAPSALARSLKVNRTNTIGMLVTTSTNPFFGEVVKGVERSCYQKGYNLILCNTEGDHERMKSSIMTLLQKRVDGLILMCSSLEGERLDVFERYPDIPVVVMDWGPMLFSSDKIQDNSLRGGYLAANYLIQMGHKEIGCITGPLIKYQAQMRYEGYKRALNEHGLPFNPAWIVEADFECEGGYQAFKKIVAKGPLPSALFVCNDMMAMGVINAANELGVEIPHDLSIIGYDDIHIAKFMTPSLTTIHQPKYRLGQAAVETLLKKINKETAEVQVIQLEPTLIERNSVVEWHDNEI
;
A
#
# COMPACT_ATOMS: atom_id res chain seq x y z
N MET A 1 -20.04 -4.55 -35.86
CA MET A 1 -19.91 -3.38 -34.99
C MET A 1 -20.04 -2.12 -35.82
N ALA A 2 -20.88 -1.18 -35.40
CA ALA A 2 -21.00 0.10 -36.07
C ALA A 2 -19.69 0.89 -36.03
N THR A 3 -19.40 1.63 -37.08
CA THR A 3 -18.17 2.42 -37.25
C THR A 3 -18.48 3.92 -37.21
N MET A 4 -17.45 4.76 -37.04
CA MET A 4 -17.63 6.23 -37.20
C MET A 4 -18.15 6.63 -38.56
N LYS A 5 -17.90 5.82 -39.62
CA LYS A 5 -18.46 6.05 -40.97
C LYS A 5 -19.96 5.81 -41.01
N ASP A 6 -20.44 4.81 -40.27
CA ASP A 6 -21.88 4.51 -40.21
C ASP A 6 -22.63 5.62 -39.46
N ILE A 7 -22.05 6.13 -38.35
CA ILE A 7 -22.61 7.29 -37.65
C ILE A 7 -22.62 8.53 -38.54
N ALA A 8 -21.51 8.79 -39.24
CA ALA A 8 -21.40 9.94 -40.15
C ALA A 8 -22.48 9.90 -41.24
N LYS A 9 -22.74 8.70 -41.80
CA LYS A 9 -23.78 8.47 -42.79
C LYS A 9 -25.18 8.70 -42.23
N LEU A 10 -25.46 8.17 -41.02
CA LEU A 10 -26.77 8.30 -40.38
C LEU A 10 -27.02 9.74 -39.88
N ALA A 11 -26.02 10.41 -39.32
CA ALA A 11 -26.10 11.78 -38.83
C ALA A 11 -26.01 12.84 -39.97
N GLY A 12 -25.67 12.46 -41.20
CA GLY A 12 -25.52 13.38 -42.35
C GLY A 12 -24.36 14.36 -42.17
N VAL A 13 -23.23 13.91 -41.61
CA VAL A 13 -22.05 14.73 -41.35
C VAL A 13 -20.76 14.03 -41.78
N SER A 14 -19.62 14.72 -41.75
CA SER A 14 -18.33 14.11 -42.04
C SER A 14 -17.86 13.23 -40.88
N THR A 15 -17.01 12.22 -41.15
CA THR A 15 -16.38 11.38 -40.12
C THR A 15 -15.50 12.18 -39.17
N SER A 16 -14.91 13.30 -39.64
CA SER A 16 -14.17 14.23 -38.79
C SER A 16 -15.09 14.96 -37.81
N THR A 17 -16.29 15.37 -38.24
CA THR A 17 -17.30 15.97 -37.36
C THR A 17 -17.74 14.99 -36.27
N VAL A 18 -18.04 13.73 -36.65
CA VAL A 18 -18.33 12.65 -35.66
C VAL A 18 -17.22 12.51 -34.67
N SER A 19 -15.97 12.49 -35.13
CA SER A 19 -14.79 12.38 -34.23
C SER A 19 -14.70 13.57 -33.27
N HIS A 20 -14.98 14.79 -33.74
CA HIS A 20 -14.94 15.99 -32.89
C HIS A 20 -16.04 15.97 -31.82
N VAL A 21 -17.26 15.54 -32.17
CA VAL A 21 -18.37 15.41 -31.21
C VAL A 21 -18.07 14.33 -30.16
N ILE A 22 -17.72 13.12 -30.60
CA ILE A 22 -17.50 11.98 -29.71
C ILE A 22 -16.30 12.22 -28.76
N ASN A 23 -15.22 12.82 -29.26
CA ASN A 23 -14.00 13.05 -28.48
C ASN A 23 -13.94 14.44 -27.84
N LYS A 24 -14.93 15.29 -28.02
CA LYS A 24 -14.98 16.68 -27.50
C LYS A 24 -13.70 17.49 -27.79
N THR A 25 -13.11 17.29 -28.99
CA THR A 25 -11.82 17.89 -29.36
C THR A 25 -11.94 19.26 -30.01
N ARG A 26 -13.12 19.63 -30.46
CA ARG A 26 -13.40 20.93 -31.08
C ARG A 26 -14.85 21.31 -30.85
N PHE A 27 -15.13 22.61 -30.86
CA PHE A 27 -16.51 23.11 -30.84
C PHE A 27 -17.27 22.62 -32.05
N VAL A 28 -18.46 22.05 -31.83
CA VAL A 28 -19.45 21.68 -32.86
C VAL A 28 -20.77 22.21 -32.35
N SER A 29 -21.61 22.73 -33.26
CA SER A 29 -22.93 23.26 -32.89
C SER A 29 -23.77 22.19 -32.17
N GLU A 30 -24.61 22.64 -31.25
CA GLU A 30 -25.45 21.77 -30.43
C GLU A 30 -26.34 20.86 -31.26
N GLU A 31 -26.95 21.39 -32.32
CA GLU A 31 -27.77 20.65 -33.29
C GLU A 31 -27.01 19.50 -33.95
N ILE A 32 -25.79 19.74 -34.40
CA ILE A 32 -24.96 18.70 -35.02
C ILE A 32 -24.51 17.68 -33.97
N ALA A 33 -24.19 18.14 -32.76
CA ALA A 33 -23.80 17.25 -31.66
C ALA A 33 -24.94 16.30 -31.26
N GLU A 34 -26.17 16.81 -31.16
CA GLU A 34 -27.36 15.99 -30.88
C GLU A 34 -27.61 14.95 -31.99
N ARG A 35 -27.53 15.32 -33.25
CA ARG A 35 -27.69 14.39 -34.39
C ARG A 35 -26.67 13.26 -34.35
N VAL A 36 -25.40 13.57 -34.06
CA VAL A 36 -24.33 12.59 -33.96
C VAL A 36 -24.55 11.67 -32.75
N ASN A 37 -24.93 12.23 -31.59
CA ASN A 37 -25.19 11.45 -30.38
C ASN A 37 -26.42 10.52 -30.55
N HIS A 38 -27.47 10.99 -31.21
CA HIS A 38 -28.64 10.18 -31.56
C HIS A 38 -28.26 9.02 -32.47
N ALA A 39 -27.53 9.29 -33.56
CA ALA A 39 -27.07 8.27 -34.49
C ALA A 39 -26.13 7.23 -33.80
N ALA A 40 -25.25 7.69 -32.91
CA ALA A 40 -24.38 6.79 -32.14
C ALA A 40 -25.20 5.88 -31.23
N LYS A 41 -26.23 6.39 -30.56
CA LYS A 41 -27.12 5.62 -29.68
C LYS A 41 -27.95 4.61 -30.47
N GLU A 42 -28.52 5.01 -31.59
CA GLU A 42 -29.34 4.15 -32.49
C GLU A 42 -28.53 2.97 -33.04
N LEU A 43 -27.27 3.23 -33.42
CA LEU A 43 -26.35 2.21 -33.91
C LEU A 43 -25.67 1.40 -32.79
N ASN A 44 -26.03 1.61 -31.52
CA ASN A 44 -25.34 1.02 -30.39
C ASN A 44 -23.80 1.15 -30.51
N TYR A 45 -23.39 2.34 -30.99
CA TYR A 45 -21.97 2.61 -31.15
C TYR A 45 -21.32 2.90 -29.79
N PHE A 46 -20.60 1.94 -29.32
CA PHE A 46 -19.65 2.21 -28.23
C PHE A 46 -18.43 2.85 -28.88
N ALA A 47 -18.07 4.06 -28.41
CA ALA A 47 -16.87 4.77 -28.87
C ALA A 47 -15.70 3.78 -29.05
N PRO A 48 -14.86 3.92 -30.08
CA PRO A 48 -13.78 2.97 -30.34
C PRO A 48 -13.05 2.69 -29.04
N SER A 49 -12.81 1.41 -28.79
CA SER A 49 -12.15 0.97 -27.55
C SER A 49 -10.98 1.90 -27.22
N ALA A 50 -10.72 2.15 -25.95
CA ALA A 50 -9.55 2.91 -25.50
C ALA A 50 -8.28 2.49 -26.25
N LEU A 51 -8.20 1.23 -26.68
CA LEU A 51 -7.20 0.65 -27.57
C LEU A 51 -7.06 1.34 -28.94
N ALA A 52 -8.14 1.67 -29.63
CA ALA A 52 -8.05 2.32 -30.94
C ALA A 52 -7.65 3.80 -30.83
N ARG A 53 -7.96 4.45 -29.69
CA ARG A 53 -7.48 5.79 -29.37
C ARG A 53 -6.01 5.76 -28.92
N SER A 54 -5.62 4.76 -28.13
CA SER A 54 -4.24 4.60 -27.63
C SER A 54 -3.23 4.38 -28.76
N LEU A 55 -3.64 3.73 -29.86
CA LEU A 55 -2.81 3.56 -31.04
C LEU A 55 -2.45 4.89 -31.75
N LYS A 56 -3.30 5.94 -31.60
CA LYS A 56 -3.03 7.28 -32.17
C LYS A 56 -2.25 8.19 -31.21
N VAL A 57 -2.42 8.03 -29.88
CA VAL A 57 -1.89 8.94 -28.87
C VAL A 57 -0.74 8.29 -28.09
N ASN A 58 -0.49 7.00 -28.30
CA ASN A 58 0.47 6.15 -27.55
C ASN A 58 0.26 6.15 -26.03
N ARG A 59 -0.99 6.35 -25.56
CA ARG A 59 -1.41 6.33 -24.16
C ARG A 59 -2.73 5.58 -23.99
N THR A 60 -2.79 4.75 -22.96
CA THR A 60 -3.99 3.96 -22.62
C THR A 60 -4.80 4.57 -21.50
N ASN A 61 -4.27 5.59 -20.80
CA ASN A 61 -4.78 6.13 -19.55
C ASN A 61 -5.05 5.02 -18.53
N THR A 62 -4.12 4.08 -18.42
CA THR A 62 -4.23 2.93 -17.52
C THR A 62 -2.92 2.76 -16.77
N ILE A 63 -3.01 2.64 -15.45
CA ILE A 63 -1.89 2.36 -14.55
C ILE A 63 -2.04 0.93 -14.05
N GLY A 64 -0.93 0.19 -14.04
CA GLY A 64 -0.85 -1.11 -13.39
C GLY A 64 -0.34 -0.98 -11.96
N MET A 65 -0.96 -1.69 -11.01
CA MET A 65 -0.47 -1.77 -9.64
C MET A 65 -0.35 -3.22 -9.21
N LEU A 66 0.78 -3.55 -8.58
CA LEU A 66 1.00 -4.83 -7.94
C LEU A 66 1.07 -4.63 -6.43
N VAL A 67 0.35 -5.50 -5.70
CA VAL A 67 0.40 -5.57 -4.23
C VAL A 67 0.73 -6.99 -3.80
N THR A 68 1.28 -7.16 -2.60
CA THR A 68 1.54 -8.50 -2.04
C THR A 68 0.23 -9.23 -1.80
N THR A 69 -0.73 -8.57 -1.16
CA THR A 69 -2.05 -9.15 -0.86
C THR A 69 -3.11 -8.04 -0.81
N SER A 70 -4.34 -8.38 -1.17
CA SER A 70 -5.50 -7.49 -0.99
C SER A 70 -6.33 -7.82 0.26
N THR A 71 -5.98 -8.89 1.00
CA THR A 71 -6.70 -9.32 2.21
C THR A 71 -6.30 -8.51 3.44
N ASN A 72 -5.07 -8.01 3.51
CA ASN A 72 -4.65 -7.13 4.58
C ASN A 72 -5.22 -5.71 4.33
N PRO A 73 -6.02 -5.14 5.26
CA PRO A 73 -6.66 -3.84 5.12
C PRO A 73 -5.69 -2.68 4.87
N PHE A 74 -4.43 -2.79 5.31
CA PHE A 74 -3.39 -1.80 5.03
C PHE A 74 -3.24 -1.56 3.51
N PHE A 75 -3.07 -2.64 2.74
CA PHE A 75 -2.97 -2.53 1.28
C PHE A 75 -4.25 -1.99 0.65
N GLY A 76 -5.42 -2.39 1.18
CA GLY A 76 -6.71 -1.90 0.69
C GLY A 76 -6.85 -0.38 0.81
N GLU A 77 -6.37 0.23 1.89
CA GLU A 77 -6.40 1.68 2.07
C GLU A 77 -5.41 2.41 1.15
N VAL A 78 -4.22 1.84 0.91
CA VAL A 78 -3.26 2.38 -0.07
C VAL A 78 -3.84 2.31 -1.48
N VAL A 79 -4.40 1.14 -1.88
CA VAL A 79 -5.06 0.95 -3.18
C VAL A 79 -6.19 1.95 -3.38
N LYS A 80 -6.99 2.24 -2.34
CA LYS A 80 -8.03 3.27 -2.38
C LYS A 80 -7.46 4.65 -2.68
N GLY A 81 -6.30 5.00 -2.11
CA GLY A 81 -5.58 6.24 -2.42
C GLY A 81 -5.12 6.32 -3.87
N VAL A 82 -4.57 5.22 -4.38
CA VAL A 82 -4.13 5.09 -5.78
C VAL A 82 -5.34 5.18 -6.73
N GLU A 83 -6.38 4.37 -6.52
CA GLU A 83 -7.56 4.31 -7.39
C GLU A 83 -8.25 5.67 -7.51
N ARG A 84 -8.50 6.32 -6.37
CA ARG A 84 -9.17 7.62 -6.34
C ARG A 84 -8.35 8.71 -7.02
N SER A 85 -7.03 8.69 -6.83
CA SER A 85 -6.11 9.62 -7.51
C SER A 85 -6.08 9.36 -9.02
N CYS A 86 -6.05 8.10 -9.46
CA CYS A 86 -6.15 7.72 -10.86
C CYS A 86 -7.46 8.23 -11.47
N TYR A 87 -8.59 7.95 -10.82
CA TYR A 87 -9.91 8.39 -11.29
C TYR A 87 -9.99 9.91 -11.49
N GLN A 88 -9.51 10.68 -10.51
CA GLN A 88 -9.50 12.15 -10.58
C GLN A 88 -8.64 12.69 -11.72
N LYS A 89 -7.63 11.96 -12.15
CA LYS A 89 -6.72 12.30 -13.24
C LYS A 89 -7.11 11.67 -14.59
N GLY A 90 -8.25 10.97 -14.65
CA GLY A 90 -8.75 10.34 -15.87
C GLY A 90 -8.02 9.04 -16.25
N TYR A 91 -7.43 8.37 -15.28
CA TYR A 91 -6.76 7.07 -15.43
C TYR A 91 -7.61 5.94 -14.84
N ASN A 92 -7.47 4.76 -15.43
CA ASN A 92 -7.98 3.51 -14.88
C ASN A 92 -6.85 2.80 -14.12
N LEU A 93 -7.22 1.96 -13.13
CA LEU A 93 -6.29 1.13 -12.39
C LEU A 93 -6.53 -0.35 -12.70
N ILE A 94 -5.45 -1.10 -13.01
CA ILE A 94 -5.46 -2.56 -13.03
C ILE A 94 -4.64 -3.03 -11.83
N LEU A 95 -5.28 -3.74 -10.91
CA LEU A 95 -4.67 -4.28 -9.70
C LEU A 95 -4.33 -5.77 -9.88
N CYS A 96 -3.11 -6.16 -9.48
CA CYS A 96 -2.65 -7.54 -9.44
C CYS A 96 -2.17 -7.90 -8.03
N ASN A 97 -2.54 -9.09 -7.53
CA ASN A 97 -2.03 -9.67 -6.30
C ASN A 97 -0.90 -10.66 -6.62
N THR A 98 0.22 -10.54 -5.93
CA THR A 98 1.38 -11.41 -6.12
C THR A 98 1.44 -12.55 -5.10
N GLU A 99 0.78 -12.42 -3.97
CA GLU A 99 0.85 -13.33 -2.80
C GLU A 99 2.30 -13.56 -2.32
N GLY A 100 3.18 -12.58 -2.58
CA GLY A 100 4.60 -12.71 -2.27
C GLY A 100 5.36 -13.67 -3.19
N ASP A 101 4.72 -14.21 -4.23
CA ASP A 101 5.31 -15.13 -5.19
C ASP A 101 5.99 -14.35 -6.33
N HIS A 102 7.26 -14.70 -6.58
CA HIS A 102 8.11 -14.03 -7.56
C HIS A 102 7.66 -14.29 -9.01
N GLU A 103 7.28 -15.51 -9.33
CA GLU A 103 6.85 -15.86 -10.70
C GLU A 103 5.50 -15.22 -11.01
N ARG A 104 4.59 -15.17 -10.03
CA ARG A 104 3.32 -14.41 -10.17
C ARG A 104 3.58 -12.92 -10.38
N MET A 105 4.56 -12.35 -9.69
CA MET A 105 4.93 -10.95 -9.88
C MET A 105 5.45 -10.71 -11.29
N LYS A 106 6.41 -11.52 -11.79
CA LYS A 106 6.93 -11.42 -13.17
C LYS A 106 5.81 -11.57 -14.20
N SER A 107 4.97 -12.58 -14.05
CA SER A 107 3.83 -12.83 -14.95
C SER A 107 2.84 -11.67 -14.96
N SER A 108 2.54 -11.09 -13.80
CA SER A 108 1.65 -9.93 -13.67
C SER A 108 2.23 -8.69 -14.34
N ILE A 109 3.52 -8.40 -14.14
CA ILE A 109 4.21 -7.30 -14.81
C ILE A 109 4.13 -7.48 -16.34
N MET A 110 4.46 -8.68 -16.85
CA MET A 110 4.40 -8.95 -18.29
C MET A 110 2.98 -8.78 -18.84
N THR A 111 1.97 -9.23 -18.11
CA THR A 111 0.56 -9.05 -18.49
C THR A 111 0.18 -7.57 -18.58
N LEU A 112 0.58 -6.75 -17.61
CA LEU A 112 0.31 -5.32 -17.61
C LEU A 112 1.02 -4.60 -18.77
N LEU A 113 2.27 -4.97 -19.05
CA LEU A 113 3.03 -4.43 -20.19
C LEU A 113 2.39 -4.81 -21.53
N GLN A 114 1.90 -6.05 -21.68
CA GLN A 114 1.16 -6.48 -22.87
C GLN A 114 -0.17 -5.71 -23.04
N LYS A 115 -0.81 -5.33 -21.92
CA LYS A 115 -1.99 -4.46 -21.93
C LYS A 115 -1.65 -2.98 -22.17
N ARG A 116 -0.36 -2.66 -22.34
CA ARG A 116 0.17 -1.32 -22.60
C ARG A 116 -0.24 -0.31 -21.54
N VAL A 117 -0.11 -0.67 -20.26
CA VAL A 117 -0.27 0.33 -19.19
C VAL A 117 0.76 1.44 -19.35
N ASP A 118 0.40 2.67 -18.99
CA ASP A 118 1.25 3.85 -19.16
C ASP A 118 2.34 3.95 -18.08
N GLY A 119 2.18 3.18 -16.98
CA GLY A 119 3.16 3.09 -15.90
C GLY A 119 2.75 2.07 -14.86
N LEU A 120 3.68 1.77 -13.95
CA LEU A 120 3.53 0.74 -12.92
C LEU A 120 3.77 1.29 -11.53
N ILE A 121 2.95 0.83 -10.56
CA ILE A 121 3.16 1.01 -9.12
C ILE A 121 3.42 -0.37 -8.53
N LEU A 122 4.56 -0.56 -7.87
CA LEU A 122 4.95 -1.83 -7.26
C LEU A 122 4.98 -1.72 -5.75
N MET A 123 4.07 -2.41 -5.07
CA MET A 123 3.98 -2.51 -3.61
C MET A 123 4.00 -3.99 -3.19
N CYS A 124 4.98 -4.72 -3.67
CA CYS A 124 5.16 -6.15 -3.43
C CYS A 124 6.65 -6.41 -3.15
N SER A 125 7.05 -6.14 -1.90
CA SER A 125 8.44 -6.34 -1.48
C SER A 125 8.74 -7.82 -1.28
N SER A 126 9.51 -8.43 -2.16
CA SER A 126 10.04 -9.77 -1.91
C SER A 126 11.36 -10.06 -2.61
N LEU A 127 12.07 -9.04 -3.08
CA LEU A 127 13.24 -9.27 -3.91
C LEU A 127 14.50 -8.71 -3.26
N GLU A 128 15.15 -9.51 -2.44
CA GLU A 128 16.57 -9.32 -2.19
C GLU A 128 17.34 -9.64 -3.47
N GLY A 129 17.92 -8.59 -4.07
CA GLY A 129 18.99 -8.74 -5.05
C GLY A 129 18.62 -9.26 -6.45
N GLU A 130 17.39 -9.59 -6.76
CA GLU A 130 17.03 -10.01 -8.11
C GLU A 130 16.80 -8.81 -9.03
N ARG A 131 17.53 -8.80 -10.12
CA ARG A 131 17.25 -7.92 -11.26
C ARG A 131 15.91 -8.31 -11.84
N LEU A 132 14.97 -7.36 -11.91
CA LEU A 132 13.78 -7.52 -12.71
C LEU A 132 14.16 -7.29 -14.18
N ASP A 133 14.73 -8.30 -14.85
CA ASP A 133 15.18 -8.26 -16.26
C ASP A 133 14.11 -7.70 -17.20
N VAL A 134 12.86 -7.77 -16.77
CA VAL A 134 11.72 -7.22 -17.51
C VAL A 134 11.87 -5.70 -17.74
N PHE A 135 12.45 -4.96 -16.79
CA PHE A 135 12.66 -3.52 -16.95
C PHE A 135 13.86 -3.17 -17.81
N GLU A 136 14.79 -4.11 -18.00
CA GLU A 136 15.85 -3.96 -19.01
C GLU A 136 15.28 -4.03 -20.44
N ARG A 137 14.21 -4.82 -20.64
CA ARG A 137 13.50 -4.92 -21.94
C ARG A 137 12.51 -3.78 -22.19
N TYR A 138 12.03 -3.14 -21.12
CA TYR A 138 11.07 -2.03 -21.18
C TYR A 138 11.59 -0.82 -20.40
N PRO A 139 12.74 -0.23 -20.80
CA PRO A 139 13.40 0.82 -20.04
C PRO A 139 12.58 2.13 -19.97
N ASP A 140 11.68 2.34 -20.91
CA ASP A 140 10.88 3.56 -21.02
C ASP A 140 9.61 3.53 -20.18
N ILE A 141 9.24 2.39 -19.55
CA ILE A 141 8.05 2.32 -18.70
C ILE A 141 8.31 3.00 -17.35
N PRO A 142 7.56 4.06 -17.00
CA PRO A 142 7.68 4.67 -15.69
C PRO A 142 7.27 3.69 -14.58
N VAL A 143 8.10 3.60 -13.54
CA VAL A 143 7.85 2.75 -12.37
C VAL A 143 8.01 3.56 -11.11
N VAL A 144 7.06 3.43 -10.19
CA VAL A 144 7.15 3.88 -8.80
C VAL A 144 7.11 2.67 -7.90
N VAL A 145 8.04 2.56 -6.97
CA VAL A 145 8.03 1.51 -5.96
C VAL A 145 7.58 2.05 -4.61
N MET A 146 6.87 1.23 -3.86
CA MET A 146 6.37 1.58 -2.54
C MET A 146 6.89 0.58 -1.51
N ASP A 147 7.39 1.11 -0.39
CA ASP A 147 7.86 0.32 0.76
C ASP A 147 8.91 -0.74 0.40
N TRP A 148 9.81 -0.40 -0.49
CA TRP A 148 10.92 -1.26 -0.86
C TRP A 148 12.23 -0.82 -0.24
N GLY A 149 13.06 -1.81 0.11
CA GLY A 149 14.44 -1.62 0.52
C GLY A 149 15.34 -1.08 -0.61
N PRO A 150 16.65 -1.25 -0.50
CA PRO A 150 17.59 -0.90 -1.56
C PRO A 150 17.25 -1.61 -2.87
N MET A 151 17.28 -0.87 -3.97
CA MET A 151 16.89 -1.37 -5.29
C MET A 151 18.06 -1.42 -6.25
N LEU A 152 18.02 -2.41 -7.17
CA LEU A 152 19.04 -2.58 -8.22
C LEU A 152 18.72 -1.79 -9.51
N PHE A 153 17.53 -1.16 -9.61
CA PHE A 153 17.16 -0.30 -10.73
C PHE A 153 16.75 1.08 -10.25
N SER A 154 16.97 2.09 -11.09
CA SER A 154 16.61 3.46 -10.79
C SER A 154 15.10 3.65 -10.92
N SER A 155 14.41 3.94 -9.82
CA SER A 155 12.97 4.20 -9.79
C SER A 155 12.63 5.18 -8.67
N ASP A 156 11.52 5.89 -8.85
CA ASP A 156 10.96 6.70 -7.77
C ASP A 156 10.46 5.81 -6.64
N LYS A 157 10.65 6.28 -5.40
CA LYS A 157 10.31 5.53 -4.20
C LYS A 157 9.40 6.31 -3.29
N ILE A 158 8.30 5.68 -2.88
CA ILE A 158 7.38 6.23 -1.88
C ILE A 158 7.34 5.25 -0.70
N GLN A 159 7.57 5.75 0.50
CA GLN A 159 7.62 4.91 1.70
C GLN A 159 7.20 5.67 2.96
N ASP A 160 6.83 4.95 4.01
CA ASP A 160 6.77 5.52 5.35
C ASP A 160 8.16 5.55 5.99
N ASN A 161 8.29 6.31 7.07
CA ASN A 161 9.47 6.28 7.93
C ASN A 161 9.34 5.16 8.97
N SER A 162 9.49 3.90 8.54
CA SER A 162 9.34 2.72 9.39
C SER A 162 10.27 2.72 10.61
N LEU A 163 11.49 3.24 10.49
CA LEU A 163 12.42 3.39 11.60
C LEU A 163 11.85 4.35 12.65
N ARG A 164 11.35 5.50 12.21
CA ARG A 164 10.70 6.47 13.10
C ARG A 164 9.45 5.88 13.75
N GLY A 165 8.65 5.14 13.00
CA GLY A 165 7.44 4.51 13.51
C GLY A 165 7.72 3.48 14.59
N GLY A 166 8.70 2.59 14.40
CA GLY A 166 9.14 1.63 15.42
C GLY A 166 9.69 2.30 16.66
N TYR A 167 10.45 3.40 16.48
CA TYR A 167 10.92 4.23 17.59
C TYR A 167 9.75 4.84 18.37
N LEU A 168 8.78 5.46 17.69
CA LEU A 168 7.61 6.07 18.32
C LEU A 168 6.81 5.05 19.15
N ALA A 169 6.62 3.83 18.62
CA ALA A 169 5.91 2.76 19.31
C ALA A 169 6.58 2.39 20.61
N ALA A 170 7.87 2.07 20.57
CA ALA A 170 8.62 1.67 21.76
C ALA A 170 8.78 2.83 22.75
N ASN A 171 9.09 4.03 22.27
CA ASN A 171 9.23 5.22 23.11
C ASN A 171 7.93 5.57 23.84
N TYR A 172 6.76 5.38 23.22
CA TYR A 172 5.47 5.58 23.88
C TYR A 172 5.27 4.59 25.03
N LEU A 173 5.58 3.29 24.84
CA LEU A 173 5.51 2.32 25.91
C LEU A 173 6.45 2.68 27.08
N ILE A 174 7.66 3.17 26.78
CA ILE A 174 8.61 3.64 27.77
C ILE A 174 8.06 4.84 28.57
N GLN A 175 7.44 5.81 27.86
CA GLN A 175 6.80 6.96 28.49
C GLN A 175 5.62 6.58 29.39
N MET A 176 4.94 5.46 29.08
CA MET A 176 3.89 4.87 29.89
C MET A 176 4.45 4.03 31.09
N GLY A 177 5.75 4.09 31.35
CA GLY A 177 6.39 3.46 32.49
C GLY A 177 6.87 2.02 32.29
N HIS A 178 6.64 1.43 31.10
CA HIS A 178 7.07 0.06 30.83
C HIS A 178 8.60 -0.03 30.68
N LYS A 179 9.21 -0.97 31.39
CA LYS A 179 10.65 -1.27 31.33
C LYS A 179 10.94 -2.61 30.66
N GLU A 180 10.00 -3.54 30.75
CA GLU A 180 10.06 -4.87 30.16
C GLU A 180 9.18 -4.88 28.91
N ILE A 181 9.80 -4.61 27.75
CA ILE A 181 9.09 -4.44 26.49
C ILE A 181 9.58 -5.49 25.51
N GLY A 182 8.66 -6.32 25.02
CA GLY A 182 8.92 -7.29 23.96
C GLY A 182 8.55 -6.75 22.56
N CYS A 183 8.92 -7.52 21.53
CA CYS A 183 8.59 -7.19 20.16
C CYS A 183 8.21 -8.43 19.34
N ILE A 184 7.06 -8.37 18.64
CA ILE A 184 6.72 -9.33 17.59
C ILE A 184 6.98 -8.65 16.26
N THR A 185 8.04 -9.09 15.57
CA THR A 185 8.45 -8.52 14.30
C THR A 185 7.68 -9.15 13.14
N GLY A 186 7.63 -8.49 11.99
CA GLY A 186 7.35 -9.17 10.73
C GLY A 186 8.58 -9.93 10.23
N PRO A 187 8.50 -10.54 9.02
CA PRO A 187 9.64 -11.23 8.42
C PRO A 187 10.83 -10.27 8.26
N LEU A 188 11.94 -10.55 8.95
CA LEU A 188 13.11 -9.66 8.98
C LEU A 188 13.87 -9.61 7.64
N ILE A 189 13.53 -10.47 6.70
CA ILE A 189 13.94 -10.33 5.31
C ILE A 189 13.32 -9.11 4.64
N LYS A 190 12.19 -8.60 5.15
CA LYS A 190 11.53 -7.40 4.62
C LYS A 190 12.08 -6.13 5.26
N TYR A 191 12.46 -5.18 4.42
CA TYR A 191 13.07 -3.92 4.85
C TYR A 191 12.25 -3.17 5.90
N GLN A 192 10.92 -3.09 5.74
CA GLN A 192 10.05 -2.39 6.69
C GLN A 192 10.05 -3.06 8.07
N ALA A 193 10.04 -4.41 8.11
CA ALA A 193 10.15 -5.15 9.37
C ALA A 193 11.46 -4.85 10.08
N GLN A 194 12.58 -4.87 9.33
CA GLN A 194 13.88 -4.50 9.86
C GLN A 194 13.87 -3.08 10.44
N MET A 195 13.35 -2.10 9.69
CA MET A 195 13.36 -0.70 10.13
C MET A 195 12.48 -0.47 11.36
N ARG A 196 11.29 -1.08 11.44
CA ARG A 196 10.45 -1.03 12.63
C ARG A 196 11.18 -1.62 13.85
N TYR A 197 11.81 -2.75 13.67
CA TYR A 197 12.58 -3.41 14.71
C TYR A 197 13.83 -2.61 15.13
N GLU A 198 14.55 -2.01 14.18
CA GLU A 198 15.68 -1.11 14.51
C GLU A 198 15.22 0.12 15.29
N GLY A 199 14.05 0.69 14.93
CA GLY A 199 13.45 1.79 15.69
C GLY A 199 13.14 1.41 17.13
N TYR A 200 12.55 0.23 17.34
CA TYR A 200 12.31 -0.34 18.67
C TYR A 200 13.62 -0.49 19.47
N LYS A 201 14.64 -1.14 18.91
CA LYS A 201 15.94 -1.32 19.58
C LYS A 201 16.59 0.01 19.94
N ARG A 202 16.49 0.98 19.04
CA ARG A 202 17.02 2.32 19.26
C ARG A 202 16.35 3.00 20.46
N ALA A 203 15.03 2.92 20.58
CA ALA A 203 14.30 3.50 21.71
C ALA A 203 14.73 2.86 23.04
N LEU A 204 14.83 1.53 23.11
CA LEU A 204 15.33 0.84 24.32
C LEU A 204 16.74 1.27 24.68
N ASN A 205 17.64 1.31 23.71
CA ASN A 205 19.03 1.69 23.93
C ASN A 205 19.19 3.13 24.42
N GLU A 206 18.46 4.09 23.84
CA GLU A 206 18.49 5.50 24.25
C GLU A 206 18.00 5.72 25.69
N HIS A 207 17.12 4.83 26.20
CA HIS A 207 16.62 4.88 27.58
C HIS A 207 17.33 3.91 28.53
N GLY A 208 18.38 3.22 28.06
CA GLY A 208 19.15 2.28 28.89
C GLY A 208 18.36 1.05 29.37
N LEU A 209 17.29 0.68 28.63
CA LEU A 209 16.45 -0.45 28.99
C LEU A 209 17.02 -1.78 28.49
N PRO A 210 16.79 -2.89 29.23
CA PRO A 210 17.30 -4.19 28.85
C PRO A 210 16.62 -4.72 27.59
N PHE A 211 17.42 -5.36 26.75
CA PHE A 211 16.94 -6.15 25.61
C PHE A 211 16.87 -7.62 26.01
N ASN A 212 15.67 -8.22 26.02
CA ASN A 212 15.48 -9.62 26.32
C ASN A 212 15.10 -10.43 25.07
N PRO A 213 16.01 -11.27 24.54
CA PRO A 213 15.73 -12.08 23.34
C PRO A 213 14.55 -13.05 23.49
N ALA A 214 14.18 -13.43 24.73
CA ALA A 214 13.05 -14.33 24.96
C ALA A 214 11.72 -13.70 24.54
N TRP A 215 11.61 -12.38 24.60
CA TRP A 215 10.42 -11.61 24.22
C TRP A 215 10.42 -11.14 22.77
N ILE A 216 11.40 -11.58 21.98
CA ILE A 216 11.48 -11.23 20.56
C ILE A 216 11.10 -12.45 19.74
N VAL A 217 10.08 -12.30 18.90
CA VAL A 217 9.60 -13.37 18.00
C VAL A 217 9.33 -12.80 16.62
N GLU A 218 9.91 -13.44 15.62
CA GLU A 218 9.59 -13.15 14.22
C GLU A 218 8.31 -13.85 13.82
N ALA A 219 7.41 -13.13 13.11
CA ALA A 219 6.16 -13.62 12.56
C ALA A 219 6.01 -13.18 11.07
N ASP A 220 4.81 -13.23 10.51
CA ASP A 220 4.56 -13.21 9.07
C ASP A 220 3.71 -12.03 8.56
N PHE A 221 3.33 -11.10 9.45
CA PHE A 221 2.38 -10.01 9.23
C PHE A 221 0.90 -10.44 9.17
N GLU A 222 0.58 -11.69 9.45
CA GLU A 222 -0.78 -12.21 9.47
C GLU A 222 -1.28 -12.46 10.90
N CYS A 223 -2.61 -12.53 11.09
CA CYS A 223 -3.21 -12.76 12.41
C CYS A 223 -2.71 -14.06 13.05
N GLU A 224 -2.65 -15.14 12.27
CA GLU A 224 -2.19 -16.45 12.76
C GLU A 224 -0.74 -16.40 13.25
N GLY A 225 0.14 -15.70 12.50
CA GLY A 225 1.52 -15.49 12.91
C GLY A 225 1.65 -14.75 14.24
N GLY A 226 0.85 -13.70 14.44
CA GLY A 226 0.78 -12.98 15.72
C GLY A 226 0.30 -13.84 16.87
N TYR A 227 -0.75 -14.63 16.65
CA TYR A 227 -1.29 -15.59 17.61
C TYR A 227 -0.24 -16.62 18.05
N GLN A 228 0.43 -17.25 17.10
CA GLN A 228 1.48 -18.24 17.39
C GLN A 228 2.73 -17.60 18.02
N ALA A 229 3.09 -16.38 17.62
CA ALA A 229 4.22 -15.67 18.20
C ALA A 229 4.00 -15.36 19.70
N PHE A 230 2.80 -14.91 20.08
CA PHE A 230 2.47 -14.67 21.48
C PHE A 230 2.52 -15.96 22.31
N LYS A 231 1.98 -17.06 21.83
CA LYS A 231 2.07 -18.37 22.52
C LYS A 231 3.52 -18.81 22.71
N LYS A 232 4.40 -18.53 21.77
CA LYS A 232 5.85 -18.78 21.92
C LYS A 232 6.49 -17.92 23.02
N ILE A 233 6.06 -16.65 23.17
CA ILE A 233 6.55 -15.78 24.25
C ILE A 233 6.10 -16.33 25.61
N VAL A 234 4.82 -16.65 25.76
CA VAL A 234 4.25 -17.25 27.00
C VAL A 234 4.99 -18.54 27.39
N ALA A 235 5.29 -19.40 26.43
CA ALA A 235 5.97 -20.67 26.68
C ALA A 235 7.44 -20.52 27.14
N LYS A 236 8.05 -19.35 26.91
CA LYS A 236 9.46 -19.10 27.31
C LYS A 236 9.65 -18.59 28.75
N GLY A 237 8.56 -18.24 29.44
CA GLY A 237 8.64 -17.79 30.84
C GLY A 237 7.78 -16.55 31.11
N PRO A 238 8.20 -15.68 32.04
CA PRO A 238 7.42 -14.51 32.42
C PRO A 238 7.21 -13.56 31.23
N LEU A 239 6.01 -13.02 31.17
CA LEU A 239 5.63 -12.05 30.13
C LEU A 239 6.34 -10.70 30.34
N PRO A 240 6.62 -9.97 29.27
CA PRO A 240 6.95 -8.54 29.39
C PRO A 240 5.72 -7.77 29.84
N SER A 241 5.89 -6.58 30.38
CA SER A 241 4.76 -5.69 30.73
C SER A 241 4.10 -5.05 29.50
N ALA A 242 4.83 -4.99 28.37
CA ALA A 242 4.30 -4.48 27.11
C ALA A 242 4.89 -5.19 25.88
N LEU A 243 4.13 -5.18 24.78
CA LEU A 243 4.54 -5.68 23.48
C LEU A 243 4.36 -4.61 22.39
N PHE A 244 5.42 -4.37 21.63
CA PHE A 244 5.32 -3.77 20.32
C PHE A 244 5.10 -4.86 19.26
N VAL A 245 3.97 -4.80 18.56
CA VAL A 245 3.63 -5.73 17.50
C VAL A 245 3.71 -4.98 16.17
N CYS A 246 4.58 -5.45 15.26
CA CYS A 246 4.98 -4.68 14.06
C CYS A 246 3.89 -4.52 12.99
N ASN A 247 2.67 -5.04 13.20
CA ASN A 247 1.46 -4.60 12.47
C ASN A 247 0.18 -4.95 13.24
N ASP A 248 -0.92 -4.34 12.85
CA ASP A 248 -2.23 -4.49 13.51
C ASP A 248 -2.87 -5.86 13.27
N MET A 249 -2.57 -6.52 12.14
CA MET A 249 -3.07 -7.87 11.88
C MET A 249 -2.46 -8.88 12.88
N MET A 250 -1.15 -8.83 13.10
CA MET A 250 -0.52 -9.64 14.15
C MET A 250 -1.02 -9.26 15.54
N ALA A 251 -1.23 -7.96 15.81
CA ALA A 251 -1.76 -7.50 17.09
C ALA A 251 -3.15 -8.08 17.37
N MET A 252 -4.00 -8.21 16.36
CA MET A 252 -5.30 -8.91 16.47
C MET A 252 -5.12 -10.37 16.88
N GLY A 253 -4.15 -11.07 16.29
CA GLY A 253 -3.80 -12.44 16.67
C GLY A 253 -3.28 -12.54 18.12
N VAL A 254 -2.45 -11.59 18.54
CA VAL A 254 -1.96 -11.51 19.93
C VAL A 254 -3.10 -11.32 20.92
N ILE A 255 -4.04 -10.38 20.62
CA ILE A 255 -5.21 -10.12 21.49
C ILE A 255 -6.07 -11.38 21.63
N ASN A 256 -6.28 -12.11 20.53
CA ASN A 256 -7.02 -13.36 20.56
C ASN A 256 -6.33 -14.43 21.43
N ALA A 257 -5.01 -14.61 21.24
CA ALA A 257 -4.24 -15.60 22.03
C ALA A 257 -4.18 -15.21 23.52
N ALA A 258 -4.02 -13.91 23.85
CA ALA A 258 -4.05 -13.40 25.20
C ALA A 258 -5.39 -13.72 25.89
N ASN A 259 -6.48 -13.48 25.19
CA ASN A 259 -7.85 -13.78 25.69
C ASN A 259 -8.02 -15.29 26.01
N GLU A 260 -7.55 -16.18 25.13
CA GLU A 260 -7.60 -17.63 25.36
C GLU A 260 -6.76 -18.09 26.55
N LEU A 261 -5.65 -17.39 26.83
CA LEU A 261 -4.71 -17.72 27.90
C LEU A 261 -5.04 -17.00 29.20
N GLY A 262 -6.10 -16.19 29.25
CA GLY A 262 -6.53 -15.44 30.44
C GLY A 262 -5.60 -14.25 30.76
N VAL A 263 -4.87 -13.71 29.79
CA VAL A 263 -4.04 -12.51 29.94
C VAL A 263 -4.89 -11.28 29.60
N GLU A 264 -5.08 -10.41 30.56
CA GLU A 264 -5.89 -9.20 30.39
C GLU A 264 -5.10 -8.07 29.71
N ILE A 265 -5.59 -7.62 28.55
CA ILE A 265 -5.07 -6.43 27.87
C ILE A 265 -6.02 -5.26 28.18
N PRO A 266 -5.51 -4.14 28.72
CA PRO A 266 -4.10 -3.77 28.88
C PRO A 266 -3.48 -4.05 30.27
N HIS A 267 -4.20 -4.65 31.22
CA HIS A 267 -3.82 -4.70 32.65
C HIS A 267 -2.64 -5.60 32.95
N ASP A 268 -2.61 -6.81 32.37
CA ASP A 268 -1.46 -7.73 32.51
C ASP A 268 -0.39 -7.47 31.44
N LEU A 269 -0.82 -6.94 30.27
CA LEU A 269 0.03 -6.73 29.11
C LEU A 269 -0.48 -5.57 28.28
N SER A 270 0.28 -4.51 28.16
CA SER A 270 0.03 -3.44 27.20
C SER A 270 0.47 -3.82 25.79
N ILE A 271 -0.31 -3.44 24.77
CA ILE A 271 0.00 -3.74 23.35
C ILE A 271 -0.09 -2.49 22.52
N ILE A 272 0.94 -2.26 21.70
CA ILE A 272 0.92 -1.27 20.63
C ILE A 272 1.12 -1.93 19.27
N GLY A 273 0.26 -1.60 18.29
CA GLY A 273 0.32 -2.07 16.93
C GLY A 273 1.05 -1.13 15.97
N TYR A 274 0.89 -1.40 14.69
CA TYR A 274 1.42 -0.59 13.58
C TYR A 274 0.49 -0.73 12.38
N ASP A 275 0.30 0.31 11.60
CA ASP A 275 -0.52 0.51 10.40
C ASP A 275 -1.75 1.39 10.65
N ASP A 276 -2.41 1.31 11.80
CA ASP A 276 -3.70 1.94 12.09
C ASP A 276 -4.77 1.55 11.04
N ILE A 277 -4.94 0.23 10.86
CA ILE A 277 -6.02 -0.27 9.99
C ILE A 277 -7.39 0.08 10.58
N HIS A 278 -8.38 0.27 9.71
CA HIS A 278 -9.70 0.75 10.11
C HIS A 278 -10.34 -0.08 11.25
N ILE A 279 -10.08 -1.37 11.30
CA ILE A 279 -10.63 -2.27 12.32
C ILE A 279 -9.97 -2.10 13.69
N ALA A 280 -8.76 -1.53 13.79
CA ALA A 280 -8.02 -1.37 15.04
C ALA A 280 -8.80 -0.64 16.13
N LYS A 281 -9.63 0.34 15.76
CA LYS A 281 -10.49 1.10 16.71
C LYS A 281 -11.70 0.33 17.20
N PHE A 282 -12.04 -0.79 16.59
CA PHE A 282 -13.20 -1.64 16.94
C PHE A 282 -12.77 -2.94 17.65
N MET A 283 -11.49 -3.16 17.84
CA MET A 283 -11.00 -4.27 18.67
C MET A 283 -11.37 -4.06 20.14
N THR A 284 -11.29 -5.10 20.93
CA THR A 284 -11.51 -5.05 22.37
C THR A 284 -10.30 -5.65 23.08
N PRO A 285 -9.47 -4.79 23.73
CA PRO A 285 -9.55 -3.31 23.74
C PRO A 285 -9.23 -2.69 22.36
N SER A 286 -9.68 -1.44 22.13
CA SER A 286 -9.30 -0.70 20.92
C SER A 286 -7.80 -0.48 20.89
N LEU A 287 -7.17 -0.77 19.75
CA LEU A 287 -5.72 -0.89 19.62
C LEU A 287 -5.03 0.47 19.46
N THR A 288 -4.15 0.81 20.41
CA THR A 288 -3.13 1.85 20.28
C THR A 288 -2.14 1.41 19.19
N THR A 289 -1.83 2.29 18.24
CA THR A 289 -1.06 1.88 17.05
C THR A 289 -0.32 3.05 16.42
N ILE A 290 0.61 2.76 15.55
CA ILE A 290 1.29 3.75 14.71
C ILE A 290 0.53 3.88 13.38
N HIS A 291 0.00 5.06 13.12
CA HIS A 291 -0.66 5.39 11.87
C HIS A 291 0.34 5.61 10.75
N GLN A 292 0.23 4.82 9.68
CA GLN A 292 0.83 5.12 8.40
C GLN A 292 -0.15 5.95 7.55
N PRO A 293 0.28 7.00 6.87
CA PRO A 293 -0.59 7.82 6.03
C PRO A 293 -0.95 7.10 4.72
N LYS A 294 -1.59 5.92 4.81
CA LYS A 294 -1.86 4.94 3.75
C LYS A 294 -2.46 5.55 2.48
N TYR A 295 -3.53 6.33 2.67
CA TYR A 295 -4.19 7.01 1.57
C TYR A 295 -3.25 8.00 0.86
N ARG A 296 -2.45 8.77 1.63
CA ARG A 296 -1.48 9.73 1.08
C ARG A 296 -0.31 9.04 0.39
N LEU A 297 0.13 7.87 0.88
CA LEU A 297 1.11 7.02 0.19
C LEU A 297 0.63 6.69 -1.22
N GLY A 298 -0.61 6.22 -1.35
CA GLY A 298 -1.21 5.91 -2.66
C GLY A 298 -1.33 7.13 -3.58
N GLN A 299 -1.76 8.28 -3.03
CA GLN A 299 -1.83 9.53 -3.80
C GLN A 299 -0.44 9.97 -4.30
N ALA A 300 0.56 9.96 -3.41
CA ALA A 300 1.93 10.36 -3.76
C ALA A 300 2.52 9.46 -4.85
N ALA A 301 2.22 8.17 -4.82
CA ALA A 301 2.65 7.24 -5.85
C ALA A 301 2.09 7.61 -7.23
N VAL A 302 0.79 7.91 -7.33
CA VAL A 302 0.18 8.35 -8.59
C VAL A 302 0.70 9.70 -9.05
N GLU A 303 0.79 10.69 -8.15
CA GLU A 303 1.32 12.02 -8.46
C GLU A 303 2.74 11.94 -9.04
N THR A 304 3.59 11.13 -8.43
CA THR A 304 4.98 10.91 -8.88
C THR A 304 5.02 10.18 -10.21
N LEU A 305 4.24 9.09 -10.36
CA LEU A 305 4.18 8.33 -11.60
C LEU A 305 3.71 9.19 -12.78
N LEU A 306 2.68 10.02 -12.58
CA LEU A 306 2.15 10.89 -13.64
C LEU A 306 3.16 11.95 -14.09
N LYS A 307 3.98 12.50 -13.20
CA LYS A 307 5.08 13.40 -13.59
C LYS A 307 6.06 12.71 -14.54
N LYS A 308 6.38 11.44 -14.30
CA LYS A 308 7.24 10.65 -15.20
C LYS A 308 6.56 10.34 -16.53
N ILE A 309 5.30 9.90 -16.52
CA ILE A 309 4.51 9.65 -17.73
C ILE A 309 4.44 10.92 -18.59
N ASN A 310 4.30 12.09 -17.96
CA ASN A 310 4.23 13.37 -18.65
C ASN A 310 5.61 13.96 -19.01
N LYS A 311 6.70 13.30 -18.61
CA LYS A 311 8.08 13.77 -18.79
C LYS A 311 8.36 15.14 -18.15
N GLU A 312 7.69 15.43 -17.04
CA GLU A 312 7.86 16.68 -16.27
C GLU A 312 9.16 16.67 -15.44
N THR A 313 9.66 15.48 -15.09
CA THR A 313 10.94 15.30 -14.39
C THR A 313 11.66 14.04 -14.86
N ALA A 314 12.98 14.14 -14.95
CA ALA A 314 13.87 12.99 -15.18
C ALA A 314 14.52 12.48 -13.87
N GLU A 315 14.56 13.31 -12.83
CA GLU A 315 15.20 12.97 -11.56
C GLU A 315 14.42 11.90 -10.80
N VAL A 316 15.15 10.99 -10.17
CA VAL A 316 14.60 9.99 -9.26
C VAL A 316 14.24 10.66 -7.94
N GLN A 317 13.02 10.45 -7.47
CA GLN A 317 12.51 11.00 -6.22
C GLN A 317 12.37 9.90 -5.16
N VAL A 318 12.79 10.22 -3.94
CA VAL A 318 12.47 9.40 -2.74
C VAL A 318 11.60 10.26 -1.83
N ILE A 319 10.33 9.88 -1.71
CA ILE A 319 9.36 10.56 -0.85
C ILE A 319 9.11 9.69 0.36
N GLN A 320 9.43 10.23 1.53
CA GLN A 320 9.19 9.58 2.82
C GLN A 320 8.10 10.32 3.57
N LEU A 321 7.08 9.59 4.02
CA LEU A 321 5.98 10.13 4.82
C LEU A 321 6.16 9.74 6.28
N GLU A 322 5.85 10.67 7.17
CA GLU A 322 6.04 10.46 8.61
C GLU A 322 4.84 9.75 9.23
N PRO A 323 5.08 8.68 10.01
CA PRO A 323 4.07 8.01 10.80
C PRO A 323 3.76 8.82 12.07
N THR A 324 2.56 8.59 12.64
CA THR A 324 2.11 9.23 13.88
C THR A 324 1.55 8.21 14.86
N LEU A 325 1.64 8.48 16.15
CA LEU A 325 1.02 7.66 17.19
C LEU A 325 -0.49 7.94 17.23
N ILE A 326 -1.29 6.89 17.39
CA ILE A 326 -2.72 6.93 17.68
C ILE A 326 -2.97 6.19 18.99
N GLU A 327 -3.25 6.94 20.02
CA GLU A 327 -3.54 6.41 21.35
C GLU A 327 -4.97 5.90 21.43
N ARG A 328 -5.14 4.70 22.03
CA ARG A 328 -6.44 4.06 22.32
C ARG A 328 -6.34 3.32 23.66
N ASN A 329 -7.04 2.19 23.80
CA ASN A 329 -7.26 1.55 25.10
C ASN A 329 -6.39 0.31 25.35
N SER A 330 -5.47 -0.06 24.47
CA SER A 330 -4.64 -1.26 24.60
C SER A 330 -3.31 -1.03 25.32
N VAL A 331 -3.07 0.19 25.81
CA VAL A 331 -1.90 0.55 26.62
C VAL A 331 -2.38 1.32 27.85
N VAL A 332 -1.81 1.01 29.01
CA VAL A 332 -2.02 1.73 30.28
C VAL A 332 -0.70 2.20 30.84
N GLU A 333 -0.75 3.18 31.74
CA GLU A 333 0.39 3.57 32.54
C GLU A 333 0.78 2.43 33.48
N TRP A 334 2.08 2.06 33.44
CA TRP A 334 2.61 0.95 34.20
C TRP A 334 3.31 1.47 35.46
N HIS A 335 2.86 1.00 36.58
CA HIS A 335 3.50 1.26 37.87
C HIS A 335 4.16 -0.02 38.34
N ASP A 336 5.49 0.01 38.58
CA ASP A 336 6.15 -1.11 39.28
C ASP A 336 5.46 -1.27 40.64
N ASN A 337 4.76 -2.37 40.85
CA ASN A 337 4.29 -2.68 42.19
C ASN A 337 5.54 -2.88 43.05
N GLU A 338 5.94 -1.86 43.82
CA GLU A 338 6.87 -2.01 44.92
C GLU A 338 6.24 -3.02 45.88
N ILE A 339 6.72 -4.28 45.84
CA ILE A 339 6.42 -5.30 46.84
C ILE A 339 7.31 -5.06 48.07
#